data_82b04f171e170de29a25f85093cbe234
#
_entry.id   82b04f171e170de29a25f85093cbe234
#
_cell.length_a   1.000
_cell.length_b   1.000
_cell.length_c   1.000
_cell.angle_alpha   90.00
_cell.angle_beta   90.00
_cell.angle_gamma   90.00
#
_symmetry.space_group_name_H-M   'P 1'
#
loop_
_entity.id
_entity.type
_entity.pdbx_description
1 polymer ?
#
loop_
_entity_poly.entity_id
_entity_poly.type
_entity_poly.pdbx_seq_one_letter_code
_entity_poly.pdbx_strand_id
1 'polypeptide(L)'
;MAAQRKPLAADSNLLFDLAEKKDFALTFLEVAKERGCTLNLPPTVVQELTFAAFHKSGEKQKFALAALQNLRGWGIVPFDLVAVGHGITEQFARRLHELKLLPETELNDGLILAETGLAGIPLLVSSDKHLLDIEADELARVCRERHLAEVSVVHPKKLLQAWGN
;
A
#
# COMPACT_ATOMS: atom_id res chain seq x y z
N MET A 1 17.84 20.70 11.54
CA MET A 1 16.81 19.66 11.76
C MET A 1 16.49 18.99 10.44
N ALA A 2 16.52 17.67 10.41
CA ALA A 2 16.04 16.95 9.23
C ALA A 2 14.53 17.17 9.10
N ALA A 3 14.06 17.58 7.91
CA ALA A 3 12.65 17.69 7.65
C ALA A 3 11.98 16.31 7.86
N GLN A 4 10.90 16.28 8.63
CA GLN A 4 10.17 15.05 8.87
C GLN A 4 9.57 14.57 7.54
N ARG A 5 10.02 13.40 7.08
CA ARG A 5 9.50 12.82 5.84
C ARG A 5 8.05 12.38 6.03
N LYS A 6 7.23 12.66 5.03
CA LYS A 6 5.81 12.28 5.03
C LYS A 6 5.67 10.82 4.61
N PRO A 7 5.18 9.92 5.47
CA PRO A 7 5.04 8.52 5.09
C PRO A 7 3.84 8.32 4.17
N LEU A 8 4.03 7.51 3.13
CA LEU A 8 2.99 6.95 2.29
C LEU A 8 3.13 5.43 2.31
N ALA A 9 2.05 4.70 2.24
CA ALA A 9 2.10 3.26 2.04
C ALA A 9 1.91 2.93 0.57
N ALA A 10 2.60 1.91 0.09
CA ALA A 10 2.52 1.44 -1.29
C ALA A 10 1.90 0.04 -1.33
N ASP A 11 0.91 -0.14 -2.21
CA ASP A 11 0.34 -1.43 -2.55
C ASP A 11 1.24 -2.20 -3.53
N SER A 12 1.06 -3.51 -3.62
CA SER A 12 1.84 -4.36 -4.53
C SER A 12 1.73 -3.94 -5.99
N ASN A 13 0.58 -3.45 -6.44
CA ASN A 13 0.39 -2.99 -7.81
C ASN A 13 1.37 -1.88 -8.20
N LEU A 14 1.62 -0.91 -7.32
CA LEU A 14 2.61 0.13 -7.57
C LEU A 14 4.02 -0.46 -7.73
N LEU A 15 4.36 -1.46 -6.93
CA LEU A 15 5.65 -2.15 -7.01
C LEU A 15 5.82 -2.88 -8.34
N PHE A 16 4.78 -3.56 -8.82
CA PHE A 16 4.78 -4.17 -10.15
C PHE A 16 4.90 -3.12 -11.25
N ASP A 17 4.17 -2.01 -11.16
CA ASP A 17 4.25 -0.92 -12.12
C ASP A 17 5.66 -0.31 -12.19
N LEU A 18 6.33 -0.16 -11.03
CA LEU A 18 7.73 0.28 -10.97
C LEU A 18 8.67 -0.75 -11.59
N ALA A 19 8.49 -2.03 -11.31
CA ALA A 19 9.31 -3.11 -11.88
C ALA A 19 9.15 -3.22 -13.40
N GLU A 20 7.93 -2.99 -13.89
CA GLU A 20 7.63 -2.92 -15.34
C GLU A 20 8.10 -1.61 -15.98
N LYS A 21 8.63 -0.69 -15.20
CA LYS A 21 9.12 0.62 -15.65
C LYS A 21 8.05 1.48 -16.32
N LYS A 22 6.82 1.41 -15.83
CA LYS A 22 5.74 2.28 -16.33
C LYS A 22 6.05 3.74 -16.00
N ASP A 23 5.91 4.61 -16.99
CA ASP A 23 6.29 6.02 -16.88
C ASP A 23 5.63 6.73 -15.71
N PHE A 24 4.33 6.53 -15.51
CA PHE A 24 3.61 7.18 -14.41
C PHE A 24 4.13 6.74 -13.03
N ALA A 25 4.54 5.48 -12.88
CA ALA A 25 5.04 4.95 -11.63
C ALA A 25 6.43 5.50 -11.31
N LEU A 26 7.30 5.56 -12.32
CA LEU A 26 8.63 6.17 -12.18
C LEU A 26 8.52 7.66 -11.85
N THR A 27 7.68 8.38 -12.57
CA THR A 27 7.42 9.81 -12.30
C THR A 27 6.87 10.02 -10.89
N PHE A 28 5.93 9.17 -10.47
CA PHE A 28 5.40 9.23 -9.11
C PHE A 28 6.48 9.07 -8.06
N LEU A 29 7.37 8.09 -8.24
CA LEU A 29 8.47 7.82 -7.30
C LEU A 29 9.42 9.03 -7.18
N GLU A 30 9.77 9.64 -8.30
CA GLU A 30 10.64 10.82 -8.33
C GLU A 30 9.99 12.02 -7.63
N VAL A 31 8.75 12.34 -8.00
CA VAL A 31 8.02 13.49 -7.42
C VAL A 31 7.77 13.28 -5.93
N ALA A 32 7.44 12.06 -5.51
CA ALA A 32 7.26 11.75 -4.09
C ALA A 32 8.55 12.02 -3.29
N LYS A 33 9.71 11.62 -3.82
CA LYS A 33 11.01 11.91 -3.21
C LYS A 33 11.29 13.40 -3.13
N GLU A 34 11.07 14.15 -4.21
CA GLU A 34 11.25 15.61 -4.25
C GLU A 34 10.37 16.31 -3.22
N ARG A 35 9.19 15.80 -2.97
CA ARG A 35 8.24 16.33 -1.97
C ARG A 35 8.51 15.88 -0.55
N GLY A 36 9.61 15.17 -0.33
CA GLY A 36 9.98 14.67 1.00
C GLY A 36 9.10 13.53 1.51
N CYS A 37 8.44 12.80 0.61
CA CYS A 37 7.69 11.61 0.97
C CYS A 37 8.60 10.38 1.06
N THR A 38 8.26 9.45 1.93
CA THR A 38 8.88 8.13 2.00
C THR A 38 7.80 7.08 1.74
N LEU A 39 8.06 6.20 0.79
CA LEU A 39 7.19 5.05 0.53
C LEU A 39 7.53 3.94 1.51
N ASN A 40 6.51 3.44 2.19
CA ASN A 40 6.61 2.36 3.16
C ASN A 40 5.81 1.16 2.66
N LEU A 41 6.33 -0.02 2.89
CA LEU A 41 5.77 -1.26 2.36
C LEU A 41 5.13 -2.06 3.50
N PRO A 42 3.78 -2.22 3.50
CA PRO A 42 3.10 -3.03 4.50
C PRO A 42 3.56 -4.48 4.50
N PRO A 43 3.51 -5.19 5.64
CA PRO A 43 3.94 -6.59 5.74
C PRO A 43 3.27 -7.51 4.71
N THR A 44 1.97 -7.36 4.49
CA THR A 44 1.23 -8.19 3.52
C THR A 44 1.71 -7.95 2.10
N VAL A 45 2.09 -6.72 1.73
CA VAL A 45 2.67 -6.43 0.40
C VAL A 45 4.00 -7.15 0.23
N VAL A 46 4.85 -7.14 1.25
CA VAL A 46 6.12 -7.91 1.23
C VAL A 46 5.85 -9.40 1.04
N GLN A 47 4.85 -9.95 1.73
CA GLN A 47 4.46 -11.35 1.57
C GLN A 47 3.98 -11.66 0.16
N GLU A 48 3.13 -10.81 -0.42
CA GLU A 48 2.64 -10.98 -1.80
C GLU A 48 3.78 -10.98 -2.82
N LEU A 49 4.70 -10.03 -2.71
CA LEU A 49 5.87 -9.96 -3.60
C LEU A 49 6.76 -11.19 -3.44
N THR A 50 7.01 -11.60 -2.20
CA THR A 50 7.83 -12.78 -1.89
C THR A 50 7.18 -14.04 -2.44
N PHE A 51 5.88 -14.20 -2.24
CA PHE A 51 5.14 -15.34 -2.78
C PHE A 51 5.20 -15.36 -4.30
N ALA A 52 4.98 -14.23 -4.97
CA ALA A 52 5.05 -14.14 -6.42
C ALA A 52 6.46 -14.43 -6.95
N ALA A 53 7.51 -13.98 -6.26
CA ALA A 53 8.88 -14.21 -6.67
C ALA A 53 9.31 -15.69 -6.59
N PHE A 54 8.78 -16.44 -5.60
CA PHE A 54 9.21 -17.81 -5.34
C PHE A 54 8.21 -18.90 -5.73
N HIS A 55 6.93 -18.56 -5.91
CA HIS A 55 5.85 -19.54 -6.18
C HIS A 55 5.06 -19.28 -7.46
N LYS A 56 5.25 -18.14 -8.12
CA LYS A 56 4.65 -17.85 -9.42
C LYS A 56 5.65 -18.13 -10.54
N SER A 57 5.23 -17.96 -11.79
CA SER A 57 6.06 -18.15 -12.98
C SER A 57 5.85 -17.02 -13.98
N GLY A 58 6.71 -16.96 -15.01
CA GLY A 58 6.59 -15.98 -16.07
C GLY A 58 6.90 -14.55 -15.62
N GLU A 59 6.18 -13.58 -16.22
CA GLU A 59 6.44 -12.16 -15.98
C GLU A 59 6.14 -11.74 -14.53
N LYS A 60 5.11 -12.30 -13.91
CA LYS A 60 4.76 -11.98 -12.52
C LYS A 60 5.89 -12.32 -11.56
N GLN A 61 6.52 -13.48 -11.72
CA GLN A 61 7.70 -13.87 -10.95
C GLN A 61 8.87 -12.91 -11.19
N LYS A 62 9.14 -12.62 -12.46
CA LYS A 62 10.23 -11.73 -12.88
C LYS A 62 10.09 -10.34 -12.25
N PHE A 63 8.90 -9.74 -12.35
CA PHE A 63 8.67 -8.39 -11.83
C PHE A 63 8.62 -8.35 -10.31
N ALA A 64 8.08 -9.38 -9.65
CA ALA A 64 8.12 -9.48 -8.20
C ALA A 64 9.55 -9.55 -7.67
N LEU A 65 10.38 -10.36 -8.28
CA LEU A 65 11.81 -10.47 -7.94
C LEU A 65 12.54 -9.16 -8.17
N ALA A 66 12.30 -8.51 -9.33
CA ALA A 66 12.88 -7.21 -9.63
C ALA A 66 12.46 -6.15 -8.61
N ALA A 67 11.20 -6.13 -8.20
CA ALA A 67 10.70 -5.21 -7.19
C ALA A 67 11.43 -5.40 -5.86
N LEU A 68 11.53 -6.63 -5.36
CA LEU A 68 12.24 -6.95 -4.12
C LEU A 68 13.71 -6.52 -4.16
N GLN A 69 14.38 -6.74 -5.29
CA GLN A 69 15.79 -6.37 -5.48
C GLN A 69 16.01 -4.87 -5.54
N ASN A 70 15.01 -4.10 -5.97
CA ASN A 70 15.12 -2.65 -6.18
C ASN A 70 14.55 -1.80 -5.04
N LEU A 71 13.93 -2.38 -4.01
CA LEU A 71 13.32 -1.62 -2.91
C LEU A 71 14.29 -0.58 -2.34
N ARG A 72 15.50 -0.99 -2.03
CA ARG A 72 16.52 -0.11 -1.47
C ARG A 72 16.92 1.00 -2.44
N GLY A 73 17.11 0.68 -3.72
CA GLY A 73 17.43 1.65 -4.77
C GLY A 73 16.32 2.67 -4.97
N TRP A 74 15.08 2.27 -4.85
CA TRP A 74 13.92 3.16 -4.91
C TRP A 74 13.69 3.95 -3.61
N GLY A 75 14.38 3.60 -2.52
CA GLY A 75 14.16 4.22 -1.21
C GLY A 75 12.83 3.79 -0.57
N ILE A 76 12.30 2.63 -0.93
CA ILE A 76 11.07 2.06 -0.36
C ILE A 76 11.45 1.23 0.87
N VAL A 77 10.79 1.50 2.00
CA VAL A 77 11.14 0.92 3.30
C VAL A 77 10.03 -0.03 3.76
N PRO A 78 10.30 -1.33 3.84
CA PRO A 78 9.37 -2.26 4.49
C PRO A 78 9.23 -1.96 5.98
N PHE A 79 8.03 -2.18 6.52
CA PHE A 79 7.81 -2.15 7.96
C PHE A 79 7.10 -3.42 8.42
N ASP A 80 7.12 -3.67 9.72
CA ASP A 80 6.41 -4.79 10.33
C ASP A 80 5.65 -4.30 11.56
N LEU A 81 4.75 -5.13 12.04
CA LEU A 81 3.92 -4.88 13.21
C LEU A 81 4.37 -5.75 14.37
N VAL A 82 4.13 -5.29 15.60
CA VAL A 82 4.23 -6.17 16.76
C VAL A 82 3.18 -7.27 16.69
N ALA A 83 3.40 -8.40 17.36
CA ALA A 83 2.57 -9.61 17.24
C ALA A 83 1.06 -9.33 17.46
N VAL A 84 0.69 -8.51 18.44
CA VAL A 84 -0.71 -8.15 18.72
C VAL A 84 -1.33 -7.34 17.57
N GLY A 85 -0.52 -6.58 16.85
CA GLY A 85 -0.96 -5.80 15.69
C GLY A 85 -1.50 -6.67 14.57
N HIS A 86 -0.91 -7.83 14.31
CA HIS A 86 -1.41 -8.76 13.30
C HIS A 86 -2.83 -9.27 13.60
N GLY A 87 -3.16 -9.51 14.86
CA GLY A 87 -4.52 -9.87 15.27
C GLY A 87 -5.52 -8.74 15.05
N ILE A 88 -5.12 -7.50 15.31
CA ILE A 88 -5.94 -6.31 15.07
C ILE A 88 -6.22 -6.14 13.56
N THR A 89 -5.22 -6.30 12.72
CA THR A 89 -5.37 -6.17 11.27
C THR A 89 -6.28 -7.24 10.68
N GLU A 90 -6.21 -8.48 11.17
CA GLU A 90 -7.12 -9.54 10.74
C GLU A 90 -8.58 -9.24 11.08
N GLN A 91 -8.86 -8.73 12.27
CA GLN A 91 -10.20 -8.32 12.67
C GLN A 91 -10.73 -7.18 11.81
N PHE A 92 -9.90 -6.20 11.50
CA PHE A 92 -10.26 -5.09 10.62
C PHE A 92 -10.61 -5.58 9.21
N ALA A 93 -9.75 -6.43 8.63
CA ALA A 93 -9.98 -6.99 7.29
C ALA A 93 -11.29 -7.78 7.24
N ARG A 94 -11.57 -8.56 8.28
CA ARG A 94 -12.82 -9.31 8.43
C ARG A 94 -14.03 -8.37 8.46
N ARG A 95 -13.93 -7.26 9.18
CA ARG A 95 -15.00 -6.25 9.27
C ARG A 95 -15.30 -5.62 7.91
N LEU A 96 -14.28 -5.32 7.10
CA LEU A 96 -14.47 -4.80 5.74
C LEU A 96 -15.24 -5.78 4.86
N HIS A 97 -14.97 -7.07 4.99
CA HIS A 97 -15.72 -8.12 4.25
C HIS A 97 -17.15 -8.25 4.75
N GLU A 98 -17.38 -8.22 6.06
CA GLU A 98 -18.74 -8.26 6.65
C GLU A 98 -19.61 -7.12 6.15
N LEU A 99 -19.03 -5.92 6.02
CA LEU A 99 -19.70 -4.74 5.50
C LEU A 99 -19.77 -4.69 3.97
N LYS A 100 -19.21 -5.68 3.28
CA LYS A 100 -19.12 -5.76 1.82
C LYS A 100 -18.42 -4.58 1.17
N LEU A 101 -17.50 -3.96 1.88
CA LEU A 101 -16.64 -2.89 1.34
C LEU A 101 -15.53 -3.46 0.45
N LEU A 102 -15.13 -4.72 0.71
CA LEU A 102 -14.21 -5.49 -0.14
C LEU A 102 -14.81 -6.86 -0.44
N PRO A 103 -14.55 -7.43 -1.64
CA PRO A 103 -14.90 -8.82 -1.95
C PRO A 103 -14.19 -9.80 -0.99
N GLU A 104 -14.84 -10.92 -0.68
CA GLU A 104 -14.25 -11.95 0.19
C GLU A 104 -12.94 -12.53 -0.34
N THR A 105 -12.74 -12.50 -1.67
CA THR A 105 -11.51 -12.93 -2.33
C THR A 105 -10.34 -11.97 -2.11
N GLU A 106 -10.60 -10.75 -1.64
CA GLU A 106 -9.61 -9.68 -1.47
C GLU A 106 -9.20 -9.50 0.00
N LEU A 107 -8.91 -10.62 0.69
CA LEU A 107 -8.51 -10.59 2.10
C LEU A 107 -7.24 -9.77 2.33
N ASN A 108 -6.27 -9.90 1.44
CA ASN A 108 -5.00 -9.18 1.56
C ASN A 108 -5.18 -7.67 1.46
N ASP A 109 -6.09 -7.18 0.63
CA ASP A 109 -6.38 -5.75 0.52
C ASP A 109 -6.85 -5.17 1.86
N GLY A 110 -7.70 -5.89 2.57
CA GLY A 110 -8.14 -5.52 3.91
C GLY A 110 -7.00 -5.49 4.92
N LEU A 111 -6.08 -6.46 4.86
CA LEU A 111 -4.90 -6.49 5.72
C LEU A 111 -3.97 -5.31 5.43
N ILE A 112 -3.73 -4.99 4.17
CA ILE A 112 -2.88 -3.86 3.75
C ILE A 112 -3.43 -2.54 4.28
N LEU A 113 -4.74 -2.32 4.16
CA LEU A 113 -5.41 -1.14 4.71
C LEU A 113 -5.24 -1.05 6.23
N ALA A 114 -5.46 -2.15 6.92
CA ALA A 114 -5.33 -2.21 8.38
C ALA A 114 -3.90 -1.97 8.86
N GLU A 115 -2.92 -2.58 8.19
CA GLU A 115 -1.50 -2.39 8.47
C GLU A 115 -1.09 -0.93 8.27
N THR A 116 -1.57 -0.31 7.21
CA THR A 116 -1.34 1.12 6.91
C THR A 116 -1.90 1.99 8.04
N GLY A 117 -3.14 1.76 8.44
CA GLY A 117 -3.80 2.51 9.52
C GLY A 117 -3.14 2.30 10.89
N LEU A 118 -2.73 1.07 11.20
CA LEU A 118 -2.07 0.76 12.46
C LEU A 118 -0.67 1.40 12.56
N ALA A 119 0.01 1.54 11.41
CA ALA A 119 1.28 2.27 11.33
C ALA A 119 1.13 3.79 11.38
N GLY A 120 -0.10 4.30 11.40
CA GLY A 120 -0.37 5.75 11.42
C GLY A 120 -0.12 6.44 10.07
N ILE A 121 -0.13 5.69 8.98
CA ILE A 121 0.10 6.22 7.63
C ILE A 121 -1.24 6.63 7.02
N PRO A 122 -1.43 7.90 6.62
CA PRO A 122 -2.74 8.39 6.20
C PRO A 122 -3.14 8.03 4.77
N LEU A 123 -2.18 7.68 3.90
CA LEU A 123 -2.43 7.41 2.49
C LEU A 123 -1.83 6.08 2.07
N LEU A 124 -2.67 5.24 1.44
CA LEU A 124 -2.26 4.05 0.71
C LEU A 124 -2.32 4.35 -0.79
N VAL A 125 -1.19 4.26 -1.47
CA VAL A 125 -1.07 4.49 -2.91
C VAL A 125 -1.28 3.17 -3.63
N SER A 126 -2.33 3.08 -4.44
CA SER A 126 -2.71 1.87 -5.17
C SER A 126 -3.38 2.19 -6.48
N SER A 127 -3.18 1.34 -7.47
CA SER A 127 -3.95 1.33 -8.72
C SER A 127 -5.02 0.24 -8.75
N ASP A 128 -5.19 -0.49 -7.66
CA ASP A 128 -6.20 -1.55 -7.55
C ASP A 128 -7.61 -0.98 -7.48
N LYS A 129 -8.46 -1.41 -8.39
CA LYS A 129 -9.84 -0.93 -8.48
C LYS A 129 -10.64 -1.24 -7.22
N HIS A 130 -10.48 -2.43 -6.64
CA HIS A 130 -11.23 -2.81 -5.44
C HIS A 130 -10.93 -1.90 -4.25
N LEU A 131 -9.67 -1.51 -4.09
CA LEU A 131 -9.26 -0.56 -3.06
C LEU A 131 -9.75 0.86 -3.38
N LEU A 132 -9.62 1.30 -4.62
CA LEU A 132 -10.03 2.63 -5.05
C LEU A 132 -11.55 2.85 -5.01
N ASP A 133 -12.34 1.80 -5.20
CA ASP A 133 -13.81 1.84 -5.20
C ASP A 133 -14.41 1.82 -3.79
N ILE A 134 -13.62 1.63 -2.73
CA ILE A 134 -14.13 1.71 -1.36
C ILE A 134 -14.59 3.14 -1.09
N GLU A 135 -15.82 3.27 -0.58
CA GLU A 135 -16.37 4.56 -0.21
C GLU A 135 -15.56 5.15 0.95
N ALA A 136 -15.02 6.37 0.76
CA ALA A 136 -14.05 6.98 1.66
C ALA A 136 -14.58 7.20 3.08
N ASP A 137 -15.83 7.66 3.21
CA ASP A 137 -16.44 7.92 4.51
C ASP A 137 -16.72 6.62 5.29
N GLU A 138 -17.10 5.56 4.58
CA GLU A 138 -17.30 4.24 5.17
C GLU A 138 -15.97 3.65 5.66
N LEU A 139 -14.91 3.76 4.87
CA LEU A 139 -13.58 3.32 5.28
C LEU A 139 -13.09 4.11 6.51
N ALA A 140 -13.23 5.42 6.50
CA ALA A 140 -12.87 6.27 7.64
C ALA A 140 -13.64 5.89 8.90
N ARG A 141 -14.94 5.59 8.76
CA ARG A 141 -15.77 5.14 9.86
C ARG A 141 -15.27 3.84 10.49
N VAL A 142 -14.93 2.84 9.65
CA VAL A 142 -14.40 1.55 10.13
C VAL A 142 -13.04 1.74 10.83
N CYS A 143 -12.18 2.60 10.29
CA CYS A 143 -10.92 2.95 10.96
C CYS A 143 -11.18 3.52 12.37
N ARG A 144 -12.09 4.46 12.50
CA ARG A 144 -12.45 5.04 13.81
C ARG A 144 -13.04 4.01 14.78
N GLU A 145 -13.94 3.16 14.31
CA GLU A 145 -14.53 2.08 15.13
C GLU A 145 -13.47 1.14 15.71
N ARG A 146 -12.39 0.93 15.00
CA ARG A 146 -11.30 0.04 15.40
C ARG A 146 -10.08 0.75 15.97
N HIS A 147 -10.20 2.04 16.25
CA HIS A 147 -9.13 2.87 16.81
C HIS A 147 -7.84 2.86 15.95
N LEU A 148 -8.01 2.77 14.65
CA LEU A 148 -6.92 2.93 13.69
C LEU A 148 -6.91 4.36 13.15
N ALA A 149 -5.74 4.82 12.69
CA ALA A 149 -5.67 6.07 11.95
C ALA A 149 -6.49 5.94 10.66
N GLU A 150 -7.17 7.02 10.27
CA GLU A 150 -7.94 7.04 9.04
C GLU A 150 -7.00 6.91 7.84
N VAL A 151 -7.33 5.98 6.94
CA VAL A 151 -6.58 5.73 5.72
C VAL A 151 -7.43 6.10 4.52
N SER A 152 -6.84 6.84 3.59
CA SER A 152 -7.43 7.09 2.28
C SER A 152 -6.62 6.34 1.22
N VAL A 153 -7.32 5.79 0.22
CA VAL A 153 -6.68 5.14 -0.93
C VAL A 153 -6.61 6.14 -2.07
N VAL A 154 -5.47 6.28 -2.69
CA VAL A 154 -5.25 7.23 -3.79
C VAL A 154 -4.50 6.57 -4.94
N HIS A 155 -4.95 6.82 -6.16
CA HIS A 155 -4.23 6.41 -7.37
C HIS A 155 -2.98 7.30 -7.55
N PRO A 156 -1.82 6.73 -7.93
CA PRO A 156 -0.60 7.52 -8.12
C PRO A 156 -0.77 8.69 -9.07
N LYS A 157 -1.51 8.52 -10.16
CA LYS A 157 -1.78 9.60 -11.12
C LYS A 157 -2.59 10.75 -10.52
N LYS A 158 -3.57 10.44 -9.65
CA LYS A 158 -4.36 11.47 -8.97
C LYS A 158 -3.52 12.26 -7.98
N LEU A 159 -2.62 11.60 -7.27
CA LEU A 159 -1.73 12.26 -6.35
C LEU A 159 -0.75 13.17 -7.09
N LEU A 160 -0.21 12.73 -8.22
CA LEU A 160 0.61 13.58 -9.10
C LEU A 160 -0.14 14.82 -9.55
N GLN A 161 -1.39 14.67 -9.99
CA GLN A 161 -2.24 15.83 -10.39
C GLN A 161 -2.45 16.79 -9.22
N ALA A 162 -2.72 16.29 -8.02
CA ALA A 162 -2.88 17.12 -6.83
C ALA A 162 -1.59 17.86 -6.47
N TRP A 163 -0.45 17.33 -6.83
CA TRP A 163 0.87 17.96 -6.64
C TRP A 163 1.26 18.93 -7.77
N GLY A 164 0.43 19.06 -8.79
CA GLY A 164 0.67 20.00 -9.91
C GLY A 164 1.55 19.43 -11.03
N ASN A 165 1.55 18.10 -11.20
CA ASN A 165 2.31 17.42 -12.26
C ASN A 165 1.39 16.79 -13.29
#